data_897a492f0aef1da5aef63b27a472b86c
#
_entry.id   897a492f0aef1da5aef63b27a472b86c
#
_cell.length_a   1.000
_cell.length_b   1.000
_cell.length_c   1.000
_cell.angle_alpha   90.00
_cell.angle_beta   90.00
_cell.angle_gamma   90.00
#
_symmetry.space_group_name_H-M   'P 1'
#
loop_
_entity.id
_entity.type
_entity.pdbx_description
1 polymer ?
#
loop_
_entity_poly.entity_id
_entity_poly.type
_entity_poly.pdbx_seq_one_letter_code
_entity_poly.pdbx_strand_id
1 'polypeptide(L)'
;LIFSFLCVVLAYDSISGEAERGTLRLMLTCPISRIRVAVAKYGAQLTVLGVLFTIGSMMSLVILMLMGSVQLSWTLVWKYFLYEAAVLVFLSQFLWFAIGISALVARSSSALVLLSLVWTSANIILPQSAYLLAMQTVEVPNRMRDAPSVYVRDVRQSLVASGGGLRDPIVAITDDYVIERRYARLVNEAEQEADQLRQLWLHRLMDRYAAARAITLLSPAYAFQYVVEALLGTGVAKRQNFLEQGLDYRDQIR
;
A
#
# COMPACT_ATOMS: atom_id res chain seq x y z
N LEU A 1 6.40 -10.01 -3.67
CA LEU A 1 5.92 -11.32 -3.21
C LEU A 1 6.64 -12.48 -3.89
N ILE A 2 6.73 -12.53 -5.25
CA ILE A 2 7.38 -13.63 -5.98
C ILE A 2 8.84 -13.81 -5.55
N PHE A 3 9.62 -12.73 -5.50
CA PHE A 3 11.02 -12.80 -5.08
C PHE A 3 11.21 -13.21 -3.61
N SER A 4 10.31 -12.82 -2.71
CA SER A 4 10.38 -13.25 -1.32
C SER A 4 10.04 -14.74 -1.15
N PHE A 5 9.13 -15.27 -1.97
CA PHE A 5 8.87 -16.71 -2.03
C PHE A 5 10.06 -17.46 -2.64
N LEU A 6 10.71 -16.90 -3.65
CA LEU A 6 11.92 -17.47 -4.24
C LEU A 6 13.05 -17.55 -3.22
N CYS A 7 13.19 -16.59 -2.30
CA CYS A 7 14.11 -16.70 -1.16
C CYS A 7 13.84 -17.95 -0.31
N VAL A 8 12.56 -18.24 -0.04
CA VAL A 8 12.15 -19.42 0.70
C VAL A 8 12.57 -20.70 -0.04
N VAL A 9 12.26 -20.77 -1.35
CA VAL A 9 12.58 -21.92 -2.20
C VAL A 9 14.09 -22.15 -2.37
N LEU A 10 14.89 -21.09 -2.40
CA LEU A 10 16.35 -21.21 -2.52
C LEU A 10 17.03 -21.57 -1.18
N ALA A 11 16.44 -21.18 -0.07
CA ALA A 11 17.10 -21.30 1.23
C ALA A 11 16.61 -22.47 2.09
N TYR A 12 15.44 -23.08 1.81
CA TYR A 12 14.89 -24.13 2.65
C TYR A 12 15.82 -25.34 2.81
N ASP A 13 16.54 -25.70 1.76
CA ASP A 13 17.45 -26.86 1.69
C ASP A 13 18.91 -26.50 2.06
N SER A 14 19.19 -25.24 2.33
CA SER A 14 20.58 -24.76 2.48
C SER A 14 21.37 -25.44 3.58
N ILE A 15 20.76 -25.71 4.73
CA ILE A 15 21.43 -26.36 5.88
C ILE A 15 20.80 -27.72 6.16
N SER A 16 19.48 -27.82 6.16
CA SER A 16 18.76 -29.08 6.40
C SER A 16 19.10 -30.15 5.37
N GLY A 17 19.23 -29.82 4.09
CA GLY A 17 19.60 -30.77 3.05
C GLY A 17 21.03 -31.30 3.18
N GLU A 18 21.98 -30.47 3.62
CA GLU A 18 23.32 -30.91 3.90
C GLU A 18 23.38 -31.80 5.18
N ALA A 19 22.51 -31.50 6.15
CA ALA A 19 22.38 -32.36 7.33
C ALA A 19 21.82 -33.73 6.97
N GLU A 20 20.78 -33.78 6.10
CA GLU A 20 20.20 -35.05 5.60
C GLU A 20 21.20 -35.89 4.81
N ARG A 21 21.98 -35.24 3.92
CA ARG A 21 23.00 -35.93 3.10
C ARG A 21 24.27 -36.31 3.89
N GLY A 22 24.40 -35.88 5.15
CA GLY A 22 25.59 -36.08 5.97
C GLY A 22 26.79 -35.21 5.62
N THR A 23 26.70 -34.37 4.57
CA THR A 23 27.79 -33.51 4.12
C THR A 23 28.13 -32.41 5.12
N LEU A 24 27.16 -31.97 5.90
CA LEU A 24 27.36 -31.01 6.98
C LEU A 24 28.38 -31.51 8.03
N ARG A 25 28.38 -32.82 8.34
CA ARG A 25 29.34 -33.39 9.27
C ARG A 25 30.76 -33.34 8.72
N LEU A 26 30.93 -33.60 7.41
CA LEU A 26 32.23 -33.52 6.73
C LEU A 26 32.74 -32.08 6.71
N MET A 27 31.89 -31.07 6.42
CA MET A 27 32.28 -29.65 6.47
C MET A 27 32.73 -29.22 7.87
N LEU A 28 32.10 -29.73 8.91
CA LEU A 28 32.43 -29.41 10.31
C LEU A 28 33.67 -30.13 10.86
N THR A 29 34.26 -31.07 10.14
CA THR A 29 35.61 -31.63 10.48
C THR A 29 36.72 -30.63 10.16
N CYS A 30 36.49 -29.67 9.26
CA CYS A 30 37.37 -28.54 9.06
C CYS A 30 37.21 -27.52 10.21
N PRO A 31 38.23 -26.72 10.54
CA PRO A 31 38.13 -25.70 11.60
C PRO A 31 37.28 -24.48 11.16
N ILE A 32 36.05 -24.73 10.71
CA ILE A 32 35.12 -23.73 10.22
C ILE A 32 33.93 -23.67 11.21
N SER A 33 33.59 -22.47 11.69
CA SER A 33 32.43 -22.28 12.53
C SER A 33 31.12 -22.42 11.74
N ARG A 34 30.08 -22.96 12.35
CA ARG A 34 28.75 -23.12 11.77
C ARG A 34 28.20 -21.79 11.27
N ILE A 35 28.47 -20.69 11.97
CA ILE A 35 28.06 -19.34 11.60
C ILE A 35 28.70 -18.90 10.27
N ARG A 36 29.99 -19.21 10.06
CA ARG A 36 30.65 -18.88 8.78
C ARG A 36 30.02 -19.58 7.59
N VAL A 37 29.62 -20.84 7.76
CA VAL A 37 28.92 -21.60 6.72
C VAL A 37 27.57 -20.94 6.41
N ALA A 38 26.79 -20.61 7.44
CA ALA A 38 25.49 -19.94 7.26
C ALA A 38 25.65 -18.57 6.58
N VAL A 39 26.61 -17.75 7.00
CA VAL A 39 26.87 -16.42 6.40
C VAL A 39 27.36 -16.55 4.96
N ALA A 40 28.22 -17.53 4.64
CA ALA A 40 28.68 -17.76 3.27
C ALA A 40 27.50 -18.14 2.34
N LYS A 41 26.62 -19.03 2.78
CA LYS A 41 25.43 -19.43 2.04
C LYS A 41 24.46 -18.27 1.85
N TYR A 42 24.21 -17.51 2.91
CA TYR A 42 23.43 -16.29 2.85
C TYR A 42 23.99 -15.30 1.82
N GLY A 43 25.30 -15.00 1.86
CA GLY A 43 25.94 -14.09 0.93
C GLY A 43 25.84 -14.57 -0.52
N ALA A 44 26.07 -15.85 -0.78
CA ALA A 44 25.94 -16.44 -2.10
C ALA A 44 24.51 -16.30 -2.66
N GLN A 45 23.49 -16.66 -1.86
CA GLN A 45 22.08 -16.57 -2.27
C GLN A 45 21.62 -15.13 -2.45
N LEU A 46 22.02 -14.22 -1.56
CA LEU A 46 21.70 -12.80 -1.68
C LEU A 46 22.34 -12.20 -2.94
N THR A 47 23.56 -12.58 -3.26
CA THR A 47 24.24 -12.12 -4.49
C THR A 47 23.51 -12.59 -5.74
N VAL A 48 23.14 -13.87 -5.81
CA VAL A 48 22.41 -14.42 -6.96
C VAL A 48 21.05 -13.71 -7.14
N LEU A 49 20.28 -13.58 -6.07
CA LEU A 49 18.98 -12.92 -6.12
C LEU A 49 19.10 -11.42 -6.42
N GLY A 50 20.09 -10.76 -5.83
CA GLY A 50 20.37 -9.35 -6.06
C GLY A 50 20.72 -9.08 -7.51
N VAL A 51 21.62 -9.86 -8.10
CA VAL A 51 22.01 -9.73 -9.52
C VAL A 51 20.81 -9.96 -10.44
N LEU A 52 20.02 -11.01 -10.21
CA LEU A 52 18.81 -11.27 -11.01
C LEU A 52 17.80 -10.13 -10.91
N PHE A 53 17.61 -9.59 -9.71
CA PHE A 53 16.70 -8.47 -9.50
C PHE A 53 17.21 -7.19 -10.17
N THR A 54 18.47 -6.86 -10.01
CA THR A 54 19.10 -5.66 -10.63
C THR A 54 19.03 -5.72 -12.16
N ILE A 55 19.27 -6.88 -12.77
CA ILE A 55 19.11 -7.03 -14.22
C ILE A 55 17.66 -6.78 -14.64
N GLY A 56 16.69 -7.37 -13.94
CA GLY A 56 15.26 -7.20 -14.23
C GLY A 56 14.79 -5.76 -14.06
N SER A 57 15.20 -5.09 -12.99
CA SER A 57 14.86 -3.69 -12.71
C SER A 57 15.51 -2.72 -13.69
N MET A 58 16.76 -2.94 -14.09
CA MET A 58 17.42 -2.19 -15.15
C MET A 58 16.72 -2.32 -16.49
N MET A 59 16.32 -3.54 -16.88
CA MET A 59 15.54 -3.75 -18.10
C MET A 59 14.21 -3.00 -18.06
N SER A 60 13.51 -3.05 -16.93
CA SER A 60 12.25 -2.30 -16.74
C SER A 60 12.46 -0.79 -16.87
N LEU A 61 13.54 -0.26 -16.28
CA LEU A 61 13.88 1.16 -16.36
C LEU A 61 14.17 1.58 -17.81
N VAL A 62 14.95 0.79 -18.55
CA VAL A 62 15.25 1.04 -19.97
C VAL A 62 13.97 1.06 -20.81
N ILE A 63 13.05 0.11 -20.59
CA ILE A 63 11.77 0.08 -21.31
C ILE A 63 10.95 1.36 -21.02
N LEU A 64 10.87 1.80 -19.76
CA LEU A 64 10.17 3.02 -19.38
C LEU A 64 10.77 4.28 -20.01
N MET A 65 12.11 4.32 -20.16
CA MET A 65 12.81 5.39 -20.86
C MET A 65 12.50 5.40 -22.37
N LEU A 66 12.51 4.23 -23.01
CA LEU A 66 12.19 4.09 -24.41
C LEU A 66 10.74 4.47 -24.73
N MET A 67 9.81 4.22 -23.80
CA MET A 67 8.41 4.66 -23.91
C MET A 67 8.23 6.17 -23.65
N GLY A 68 9.29 6.91 -23.35
CA GLY A 68 9.22 8.35 -23.07
C GLY A 68 8.53 8.72 -21.75
N SER A 69 8.20 7.71 -20.92
CA SER A 69 7.49 7.91 -19.65
C SER A 69 8.37 8.51 -18.57
N VAL A 70 9.69 8.33 -18.67
CA VAL A 70 10.66 8.74 -17.65
C VAL A 70 11.87 9.37 -18.32
N GLN A 71 12.25 10.56 -17.83
CA GLN A 71 13.48 11.23 -18.28
C GLN A 71 14.63 10.95 -17.30
N LEU A 72 15.83 10.74 -17.84
CA LEU A 72 17.01 10.54 -17.03
C LEU A 72 17.38 11.84 -16.29
N SER A 73 17.26 11.80 -14.97
CA SER A 73 17.65 12.89 -14.09
C SER A 73 18.47 12.35 -12.93
N TRP A 74 19.29 13.21 -12.30
CA TRP A 74 20.05 12.82 -11.11
C TRP A 74 19.15 12.32 -9.97
N THR A 75 17.99 12.93 -9.82
CA THR A 75 16.99 12.53 -8.84
C THR A 75 16.46 11.11 -9.10
N LEU A 76 16.26 10.74 -10.38
CA LEU A 76 15.83 9.39 -10.75
C LEU A 76 16.91 8.36 -10.41
N VAL A 77 18.16 8.63 -10.76
CA VAL A 77 19.30 7.74 -10.47
C VAL A 77 19.41 7.47 -8.97
N TRP A 78 19.34 8.52 -8.15
CA TRP A 78 19.40 8.39 -6.69
C TRP A 78 18.23 7.57 -6.13
N LYS A 79 17.02 7.84 -6.59
CA LYS A 79 15.83 7.07 -6.19
C LYS A 79 15.92 5.61 -6.60
N TYR A 80 16.48 5.33 -7.77
CA TYR A 80 16.71 3.96 -8.24
C TYR A 80 17.68 3.21 -7.31
N PHE A 81 18.79 3.80 -6.91
CA PHE A 81 19.72 3.20 -5.96
C PHE A 81 19.09 2.94 -4.59
N LEU A 82 18.29 3.89 -4.08
CA LEU A 82 17.56 3.70 -2.83
C LEU A 82 16.53 2.56 -2.94
N TYR A 83 15.85 2.44 -4.06
CA TYR A 83 14.92 1.35 -4.33
C TYR A 83 15.65 0.00 -4.36
N GLU A 84 16.78 -0.12 -5.07
CA GLU A 84 17.60 -1.34 -5.09
C GLU A 84 18.08 -1.71 -3.67
N ALA A 85 18.57 -0.75 -2.90
CA ALA A 85 18.98 -0.98 -1.52
C ALA A 85 17.81 -1.48 -0.66
N ALA A 86 16.63 -0.88 -0.79
CA ALA A 86 15.43 -1.31 -0.08
C ALA A 86 15.03 -2.75 -0.45
N VAL A 87 15.12 -3.12 -1.73
CA VAL A 87 14.87 -4.49 -2.20
C VAL A 87 15.89 -5.47 -1.61
N LEU A 88 17.17 -5.15 -1.61
CA LEU A 88 18.20 -6.01 -1.03
C LEU A 88 17.97 -6.23 0.47
N VAL A 89 17.60 -5.20 1.21
CA VAL A 89 17.23 -5.32 2.63
C VAL A 89 16.01 -6.22 2.80
N PHE A 90 15.00 -6.07 1.97
CA PHE A 90 13.79 -6.89 1.98
C PHE A 90 14.09 -8.38 1.70
N LEU A 91 14.87 -8.68 0.66
CA LEU A 91 15.29 -10.06 0.33
C LEU A 91 16.16 -10.66 1.44
N SER A 92 17.05 -9.85 2.00
CA SER A 92 17.92 -10.21 3.11
C SER A 92 17.15 -10.75 4.32
N GLN A 93 16.06 -10.11 4.71
CA GLN A 93 15.21 -10.55 5.81
C GLN A 93 14.67 -11.96 5.59
N PHE A 94 14.10 -12.23 4.41
CA PHE A 94 13.56 -13.56 4.09
C PHE A 94 14.64 -14.64 4.03
N LEU A 95 15.80 -14.31 3.48
CA LEU A 95 16.93 -15.25 3.45
C LEU A 95 17.43 -15.60 4.85
N TRP A 96 17.56 -14.63 5.76
CA TRP A 96 17.94 -14.89 7.14
C TRP A 96 16.93 -15.78 7.85
N PHE A 97 15.64 -15.50 7.71
CA PHE A 97 14.59 -16.34 8.25
C PHE A 97 14.63 -17.76 7.69
N ALA A 98 14.81 -17.88 6.38
CA ALA A 98 14.82 -19.18 5.70
C ALA A 98 16.02 -20.03 6.13
N ILE A 99 17.23 -19.46 6.16
CA ILE A 99 18.44 -20.15 6.62
C ILE A 99 18.34 -20.51 8.11
N GLY A 100 17.78 -19.60 8.93
CA GLY A 100 17.57 -19.85 10.35
C GLY A 100 16.66 -21.04 10.59
N ILE A 101 15.51 -21.12 9.91
CA ILE A 101 14.59 -22.26 10.02
C ILE A 101 15.23 -23.54 9.45
N SER A 102 15.94 -23.44 8.31
CA SER A 102 16.67 -24.57 7.73
C SER A 102 17.72 -25.16 8.69
N ALA A 103 18.32 -24.31 9.53
CA ALA A 103 19.29 -24.75 10.53
C ALA A 103 18.65 -25.44 11.77
N LEU A 104 17.40 -25.10 12.07
CA LEU A 104 16.67 -25.66 13.23
C LEU A 104 15.99 -26.99 12.92
N VAL A 105 15.68 -27.24 11.65
CA VAL A 105 14.90 -28.40 11.22
C VAL A 105 15.82 -29.46 10.60
N ALA A 106 15.68 -30.72 11.05
CA ALA A 106 16.56 -31.79 10.59
C ALA A 106 16.25 -32.30 9.17
N ARG A 107 15.04 -32.07 8.66
CA ARG A 107 14.58 -32.53 7.33
C ARG A 107 14.21 -31.39 6.42
N SER A 108 14.71 -31.39 5.19
CA SER A 108 14.45 -30.37 4.18
C SER A 108 12.96 -30.23 3.87
N SER A 109 12.22 -31.35 3.81
CA SER A 109 10.78 -31.32 3.55
C SER A 109 10.01 -30.59 4.68
N SER A 110 10.37 -30.83 5.94
CA SER A 110 9.77 -30.14 7.08
C SER A 110 10.14 -28.66 7.11
N ALA A 111 11.38 -28.32 6.73
CA ALA A 111 11.82 -26.94 6.62
C ALA A 111 11.01 -26.17 5.56
N LEU A 112 10.76 -26.78 4.38
CA LEU A 112 9.96 -26.18 3.34
C LEU A 112 8.51 -25.90 3.78
N VAL A 113 7.86 -26.88 4.42
CA VAL A 113 6.49 -26.73 4.92
C VAL A 113 6.41 -25.62 5.96
N LEU A 114 7.31 -25.61 6.93
CA LEU A 114 7.34 -24.60 7.98
C LEU A 114 7.59 -23.19 7.40
N LEU A 115 8.55 -23.07 6.50
CA LEU A 115 8.87 -21.79 5.82
C LEU A 115 7.71 -21.29 4.98
N SER A 116 7.04 -22.18 4.23
CA SER A 116 5.87 -21.82 3.44
C SER A 116 4.72 -21.33 4.33
N LEU A 117 4.52 -21.98 5.48
CA LEU A 117 3.48 -21.59 6.44
C LEU A 117 3.80 -20.21 7.06
N VAL A 118 5.05 -19.99 7.50
CA VAL A 118 5.50 -18.70 8.04
C VAL A 118 5.38 -17.60 6.98
N TRP A 119 5.83 -17.87 5.74
CA TRP A 119 5.73 -16.93 4.64
C TRP A 119 4.27 -16.55 4.33
N THR A 120 3.38 -17.55 4.23
CA THR A 120 1.94 -17.34 3.98
C THR A 120 1.30 -16.54 5.12
N SER A 121 1.63 -16.87 6.36
CA SER A 121 1.12 -16.16 7.53
C SER A 121 1.55 -14.70 7.54
N ALA A 122 2.83 -14.42 7.27
CA ALA A 122 3.37 -13.06 7.29
C ALA A 122 2.89 -12.18 6.11
N ASN A 123 2.68 -12.78 4.93
CA ASN A 123 2.41 -12.00 3.72
C ASN A 123 0.94 -12.03 3.26
N ILE A 124 0.15 -13.00 3.71
CA ILE A 124 -1.25 -13.14 3.32
C ILE A 124 -2.18 -13.03 4.54
N ILE A 125 -1.99 -13.88 5.57
CA ILE A 125 -2.93 -13.95 6.69
C ILE A 125 -2.88 -12.66 7.53
N LEU A 126 -1.69 -12.19 7.87
CA LEU A 126 -1.52 -11.01 8.72
C LEU A 126 -2.10 -9.73 8.09
N PRO A 127 -1.87 -9.40 6.81
CA PRO A 127 -2.49 -8.23 6.19
C PRO A 127 -4.01 -8.33 6.07
N GLN A 128 -4.54 -9.52 5.77
CA GLN A 128 -5.98 -9.74 5.71
C GLN A 128 -6.64 -9.57 7.08
N SER A 129 -6.03 -10.13 8.12
CA SER A 129 -6.51 -9.96 9.50
C SER A 129 -6.45 -8.50 9.95
N ALA A 130 -5.41 -7.76 9.57
CA ALA A 130 -5.28 -6.34 9.87
C ALA A 130 -6.40 -5.51 9.25
N TYR A 131 -6.77 -5.80 7.99
CA TYR A 131 -7.89 -5.16 7.33
C TYR A 131 -9.23 -5.44 8.03
N LEU A 132 -9.48 -6.70 8.38
CA LEU A 132 -10.70 -7.10 9.11
C LEU A 132 -10.77 -6.46 10.50
N LEU A 133 -9.67 -6.42 11.24
CA LEU A 133 -9.60 -5.76 12.55
C LEU A 133 -9.82 -4.25 12.43
N ALA A 134 -9.22 -3.60 11.43
CA ALA A 134 -9.43 -2.18 11.20
C ALA A 134 -10.89 -1.86 10.82
N MET A 135 -11.58 -2.76 10.12
CA MET A 135 -13.01 -2.63 9.86
C MET A 135 -13.88 -2.70 11.13
N GLN A 136 -13.47 -3.50 12.10
CA GLN A 136 -14.20 -3.65 13.38
C GLN A 136 -13.92 -2.49 14.34
N THR A 137 -12.68 -1.97 14.33
CA THR A 137 -12.26 -0.89 15.27
C THR A 137 -12.73 0.50 14.84
N VAL A 138 -12.83 0.75 13.54
CA VAL A 138 -13.25 2.05 12.99
C VAL A 138 -14.44 1.85 12.07
N GLU A 139 -15.63 2.11 12.58
CA GLU A 139 -16.84 2.08 11.77
C GLU A 139 -16.87 3.28 10.81
N VAL A 140 -16.86 3.00 9.52
CA VAL A 140 -17.13 3.98 8.47
C VAL A 140 -18.50 3.66 7.88
N PRO A 141 -19.54 4.41 8.21
CA PRO A 141 -20.89 4.14 7.72
C PRO A 141 -20.92 4.26 6.19
N ASN A 142 -21.39 3.21 5.50
CA ASN A 142 -21.54 3.22 4.04
C ASN A 142 -22.47 4.35 3.57
N ARG A 143 -23.46 4.70 4.40
CA ARG A 143 -24.38 5.82 4.12
C ARG A 143 -23.69 7.18 4.01
N MET A 144 -22.56 7.38 4.70
CA MET A 144 -21.81 8.65 4.60
C MET A 144 -21.11 8.84 3.27
N ARG A 145 -20.83 7.78 2.51
CA ARG A 145 -20.18 7.86 1.19
C ARG A 145 -21.08 8.55 0.17
N ASP A 146 -22.36 8.16 0.16
CA ASP A 146 -23.32 8.59 -0.86
C ASP A 146 -24.28 9.68 -0.33
N ALA A 147 -24.30 9.88 1.00
CA ALA A 147 -25.16 10.87 1.66
C ALA A 147 -25.01 12.29 1.10
N PRO A 148 -23.79 12.81 0.80
CA PRO A 148 -23.66 14.16 0.27
C PRO A 148 -24.36 14.37 -1.05
N SER A 149 -24.24 13.42 -1.98
CA SER A 149 -24.86 13.53 -3.31
C SER A 149 -26.38 13.30 -3.28
N VAL A 150 -26.83 12.41 -2.39
CA VAL A 150 -28.26 12.15 -2.18
C VAL A 150 -28.91 13.36 -1.53
N TYR A 151 -28.30 13.92 -0.50
CA TYR A 151 -28.84 15.07 0.22
C TYR A 151 -29.00 16.30 -0.69
N VAL A 152 -27.97 16.68 -1.45
CA VAL A 152 -28.07 17.79 -2.41
C VAL A 152 -29.13 17.54 -3.48
N ARG A 153 -29.22 16.29 -3.95
CA ARG A 153 -30.25 15.91 -4.95
C ARG A 153 -31.64 16.01 -4.37
N ASP A 154 -31.88 15.54 -3.15
CA ASP A 154 -33.19 15.55 -2.51
C ASP A 154 -33.63 16.99 -2.19
N VAL A 155 -32.72 17.85 -1.73
CA VAL A 155 -32.99 19.28 -1.55
C VAL A 155 -33.36 19.94 -2.88
N ARG A 156 -32.60 19.67 -3.95
CA ARG A 156 -32.90 20.19 -5.30
C ARG A 156 -34.26 19.70 -5.82
N GLN A 157 -34.60 18.42 -5.62
CA GLN A 157 -35.88 17.88 -6.04
C GLN A 157 -37.05 18.48 -5.25
N SER A 158 -36.90 18.66 -3.93
CA SER A 158 -37.93 19.27 -3.08
C SER A 158 -38.18 20.75 -3.46
N LEU A 159 -37.11 21.46 -3.82
CA LEU A 159 -37.22 22.85 -4.32
C LEU A 159 -37.96 22.95 -5.66
N VAL A 160 -37.67 22.02 -6.58
CA VAL A 160 -38.38 21.93 -7.87
C VAL A 160 -39.87 21.53 -7.65
N ALA A 161 -40.13 20.59 -6.74
CA ALA A 161 -41.49 20.12 -6.43
C ALA A 161 -42.36 21.20 -5.70
N SER A 162 -41.70 22.07 -4.90
CA SER A 162 -42.40 23.14 -4.16
C SER A 162 -42.75 24.37 -5.04
N GLY A 163 -42.59 24.28 -6.36
CA GLY A 163 -43.02 25.32 -7.29
C GLY A 163 -42.03 26.43 -7.51
N GLY A 164 -40.77 26.28 -7.10
CA GLY A 164 -39.65 27.18 -7.42
C GLY A 164 -39.21 27.08 -8.89
N GLY A 165 -39.94 26.41 -9.74
CA GLY A 165 -39.70 26.29 -11.17
C GLY A 165 -40.87 26.80 -11.95
N LEU A 166 -40.69 27.95 -12.58
CA LEU A 166 -41.38 28.40 -13.82
C LEU A 166 -42.84 27.98 -13.99
N ARG A 167 -43.75 28.60 -13.26
CA ARG A 167 -45.19 28.57 -13.56
C ARG A 167 -45.74 29.97 -13.51
N ASP A 168 -45.66 30.65 -14.59
CA ASP A 168 -46.37 31.81 -15.11
C ASP A 168 -45.40 32.92 -15.54
N PRO A 169 -45.38 33.24 -16.86
CA PRO A 169 -44.42 34.24 -17.41
C PRO A 169 -44.81 35.70 -17.09
N ILE A 170 -45.88 35.96 -16.36
CA ILE A 170 -46.34 37.35 -16.06
C ILE A 170 -46.02 37.80 -14.63
N VAL A 171 -45.82 36.88 -13.68
CA VAL A 171 -45.36 37.17 -12.30
C VAL A 171 -43.85 37.24 -12.16
N ALA A 172 -43.14 36.86 -13.23
CA ALA A 172 -41.71 36.52 -13.24
C ALA A 172 -40.75 37.72 -13.17
N ILE A 173 -41.16 38.96 -13.20
CA ILE A 173 -40.19 40.09 -13.39
C ILE A 173 -39.74 40.71 -12.05
N THR A 174 -40.46 40.55 -10.94
CA THR A 174 -40.10 41.18 -9.66
C THR A 174 -39.83 40.17 -8.54
N ASP A 175 -40.39 38.98 -8.59
CA ASP A 175 -40.22 37.91 -7.57
C ASP A 175 -39.11 36.93 -7.95
N ASP A 176 -38.71 36.85 -9.20
CA ASP A 176 -37.73 35.88 -9.72
C ASP A 176 -36.38 35.99 -9.02
N TYR A 177 -35.95 37.22 -8.75
CA TYR A 177 -34.65 37.48 -8.08
C TYR A 177 -34.62 37.09 -6.60
N VAL A 178 -35.74 37.14 -5.91
CA VAL A 178 -35.88 36.72 -4.51
C VAL A 178 -35.93 35.19 -4.42
N ILE A 179 -36.63 34.56 -5.35
CA ILE A 179 -36.76 33.11 -5.46
C ILE A 179 -35.39 32.52 -5.84
N GLU A 180 -34.68 33.05 -6.80
CA GLU A 180 -33.33 32.62 -7.17
C GLU A 180 -32.33 32.77 -6.04
N ARG A 181 -32.34 33.87 -5.28
CA ARG A 181 -31.48 34.06 -4.10
C ARG A 181 -31.81 33.06 -3.00
N ARG A 182 -33.08 32.77 -2.77
CA ARG A 182 -33.50 31.78 -1.76
C ARG A 182 -33.09 30.38 -2.17
N TYR A 183 -33.26 30.04 -3.45
CA TYR A 183 -32.84 28.78 -4.04
C TYR A 183 -31.31 28.61 -3.92
N ALA A 184 -30.55 29.62 -4.32
CA ALA A 184 -29.09 29.60 -4.24
C ALA A 184 -28.58 29.44 -2.79
N ARG A 185 -29.22 30.11 -1.80
CA ARG A 185 -28.86 29.92 -0.39
C ARG A 185 -29.11 28.51 0.09
N LEU A 186 -30.28 27.94 -0.17
CA LEU A 186 -30.62 26.59 0.26
C LEU A 186 -29.72 25.53 -0.39
N VAL A 187 -29.36 25.71 -1.65
CA VAL A 187 -28.40 24.82 -2.34
C VAL A 187 -27.01 24.98 -1.75
N ASN A 188 -26.56 26.19 -1.46
CA ASN A 188 -25.25 26.42 -0.83
C ASN A 188 -25.19 25.86 0.60
N GLU A 189 -26.25 25.99 1.40
CA GLU A 189 -26.33 25.41 2.73
C GLU A 189 -26.26 23.86 2.64
N ALA A 190 -27.03 23.27 1.71
CA ALA A 190 -26.98 21.84 1.46
C ALA A 190 -25.61 21.33 0.99
N GLU A 191 -24.92 22.09 0.15
CA GLU A 191 -23.56 21.78 -0.28
C GLU A 191 -22.56 21.90 0.86
N GLN A 192 -22.69 22.88 1.76
CA GLN A 192 -21.83 23.03 2.94
C GLN A 192 -22.00 21.84 3.91
N GLU A 193 -23.25 21.44 4.20
CA GLU A 193 -23.50 20.25 5.01
C GLU A 193 -22.97 18.97 4.36
N ALA A 194 -23.13 18.84 3.04
CA ALA A 194 -22.60 17.72 2.27
C ALA A 194 -21.05 17.67 2.33
N ASP A 195 -20.39 18.84 2.28
CA ASP A 195 -18.93 18.94 2.40
C ASP A 195 -18.45 18.57 3.82
N GLN A 196 -19.16 18.97 4.87
CA GLN A 196 -18.86 18.55 6.26
C GLN A 196 -18.97 17.03 6.42
N LEU A 197 -20.02 16.42 5.90
CA LEU A 197 -20.21 14.96 5.92
C LEU A 197 -19.11 14.24 5.15
N ARG A 198 -18.67 14.81 4.01
CA ARG A 198 -17.55 14.28 3.22
C ARG A 198 -16.23 14.35 3.98
N GLN A 199 -15.95 15.46 4.65
CA GLN A 199 -14.75 15.61 5.47
C GLN A 199 -14.75 14.61 6.64
N LEU A 200 -15.86 14.46 7.36
CA LEU A 200 -16.00 13.47 8.43
C LEU A 200 -15.77 12.04 7.92
N TRP A 201 -16.33 11.72 6.75
CA TRP A 201 -16.11 10.41 6.11
C TRP A 201 -14.64 10.18 5.75
N LEU A 202 -13.97 11.19 5.18
CA LEU A 202 -12.56 11.12 4.84
C LEU A 202 -11.69 10.94 6.09
N HIS A 203 -11.94 11.69 7.17
CA HIS A 203 -11.21 11.52 8.42
C HIS A 203 -11.36 10.10 8.98
N ARG A 204 -12.57 9.58 9.07
CA ARG A 204 -12.78 8.20 9.54
C ARG A 204 -12.15 7.15 8.64
N LEU A 205 -12.16 7.37 7.32
CA LEU A 205 -11.47 6.48 6.38
C LEU A 205 -9.96 6.48 6.62
N MET A 206 -9.38 7.65 6.91
CA MET A 206 -7.96 7.80 7.22
C MET A 206 -7.58 7.15 8.55
N ASP A 207 -8.41 7.28 9.58
CA ASP A 207 -8.21 6.62 10.87
C ASP A 207 -8.22 5.09 10.70
N ARG A 208 -9.18 4.56 9.92
CA ARG A 208 -9.21 3.13 9.56
C ARG A 208 -7.94 2.70 8.83
N TYR A 209 -7.49 3.50 7.87
CA TYR A 209 -6.26 3.21 7.14
C TYR A 209 -5.04 3.25 8.05
N ALA A 210 -4.94 4.22 8.96
CA ALA A 210 -3.85 4.32 9.93
C ALA A 210 -3.82 3.11 10.88
N ALA A 211 -4.98 2.67 11.38
CA ALA A 211 -5.10 1.47 12.20
C ALA A 211 -4.66 0.20 11.44
N ALA A 212 -5.14 0.01 10.21
CA ALA A 212 -4.72 -1.11 9.37
C ALA A 212 -3.22 -1.08 9.09
N ARG A 213 -2.67 0.10 8.79
CA ARG A 213 -1.24 0.30 8.53
C ARG A 213 -0.36 -0.07 9.72
N ALA A 214 -0.76 0.28 10.93
CA ALA A 214 0.00 -0.06 12.13
C ALA A 214 0.17 -1.58 12.30
N ILE A 215 -0.86 -2.35 11.99
CA ILE A 215 -0.82 -3.82 12.06
C ILE A 215 -0.06 -4.40 10.86
N THR A 216 -0.28 -3.89 9.65
CA THR A 216 0.38 -4.38 8.44
C THR A 216 1.88 -4.10 8.42
N LEU A 217 2.40 -3.14 9.20
CA LEU A 217 3.84 -2.93 9.37
C LEU A 217 4.57 -4.14 9.95
N LEU A 218 3.86 -5.04 10.65
CA LEU A 218 4.43 -6.32 11.11
C LEU A 218 4.71 -7.28 9.94
N SER A 219 4.10 -7.08 8.78
CA SER A 219 4.38 -7.83 7.57
C SER A 219 5.59 -7.24 6.85
N PRO A 220 6.67 -8.02 6.61
CA PRO A 220 7.84 -7.52 5.88
C PRO A 220 7.52 -7.02 4.48
N ALA A 221 6.55 -7.65 3.78
CA ALA A 221 6.14 -7.25 2.45
C ALA A 221 5.45 -5.88 2.44
N TYR A 222 4.57 -5.62 3.42
CA TYR A 222 3.90 -4.32 3.53
C TYR A 222 4.82 -3.22 4.04
N ALA A 223 5.75 -3.54 4.96
CA ALA A 223 6.78 -2.62 5.38
C ALA A 223 7.63 -2.17 4.17
N PHE A 224 8.04 -3.11 3.32
CA PHE A 224 8.74 -2.82 2.07
C PHE A 224 7.88 -1.97 1.12
N GLN A 225 6.60 -2.31 0.93
CA GLN A 225 5.69 -1.53 0.09
C GLN A 225 5.60 -0.07 0.55
N TYR A 226 5.48 0.18 1.86
CA TYR A 226 5.43 1.54 2.40
C TYR A 226 6.72 2.32 2.18
N VAL A 227 7.88 1.65 2.26
CA VAL A 227 9.17 2.28 1.93
C VAL A 227 9.21 2.67 0.46
N VAL A 228 8.80 1.79 -0.44
CA VAL A 228 8.75 2.06 -1.89
C VAL A 228 7.76 3.18 -2.22
N GLU A 229 6.58 3.19 -1.62
CA GLU A 229 5.58 4.27 -1.78
C GLU A 229 6.15 5.62 -1.34
N ALA A 230 6.90 5.65 -0.23
CA ALA A 230 7.54 6.86 0.28
C ALA A 230 8.65 7.35 -0.67
N LEU A 231 9.50 6.44 -1.19
CA LEU A 231 10.57 6.75 -2.13
C LEU A 231 10.04 7.30 -3.46
N LEU A 232 8.98 6.69 -3.98
CA LEU A 232 8.36 7.10 -5.24
C LEU A 232 7.46 8.33 -5.07
N GLY A 233 7.11 8.68 -3.83
CA GLY A 233 6.17 9.76 -3.54
C GLY A 233 4.74 9.46 -4.01
N THR A 234 4.33 8.18 -4.01
CA THR A 234 2.98 7.72 -4.40
C THR A 234 2.11 7.39 -3.19
N GLY A 235 2.64 7.53 -1.99
CA GLY A 235 1.98 7.19 -0.73
C GLY A 235 0.77 8.06 -0.43
N VAL A 236 -0.04 7.59 0.54
CA VAL A 236 -1.28 8.23 0.99
C VAL A 236 -1.10 9.69 1.40
N ALA A 237 0.05 10.06 1.97
CA ALA A 237 0.37 11.44 2.34
C ALA A 237 0.31 12.40 1.13
N LYS A 238 0.83 11.99 -0.02
CA LYS A 238 0.76 12.81 -1.24
C LYS A 238 -0.67 12.93 -1.77
N ARG A 239 -1.46 11.88 -1.64
CA ARG A 239 -2.86 11.89 -2.01
C ARG A 239 -3.69 12.80 -1.11
N GLN A 240 -3.38 12.84 0.19
CA GLN A 240 -3.97 13.79 1.13
C GLN A 240 -3.66 15.23 0.76
N ASN A 241 -2.39 15.56 0.58
CA ASN A 241 -1.98 16.91 0.17
C ASN A 241 -2.64 17.33 -1.15
N PHE A 242 -2.79 16.42 -2.10
CA PHE A 242 -3.50 16.70 -3.36
C PHE A 242 -4.98 16.99 -3.14
N LEU A 243 -5.65 16.24 -2.26
CA LEU A 243 -7.05 16.47 -1.91
C LEU A 243 -7.23 17.80 -1.15
N GLU A 244 -6.34 18.11 -0.20
CA GLU A 244 -6.34 19.38 0.53
C GLU A 244 -6.13 20.57 -0.42
N GLN A 245 -5.14 20.51 -1.30
CA GLN A 245 -4.92 21.55 -2.32
C GLN A 245 -6.12 21.72 -3.27
N GLY A 246 -6.79 20.60 -3.62
CA GLY A 246 -8.00 20.65 -4.44
C GLY A 246 -9.18 21.31 -3.72
N LEU A 247 -9.30 21.11 -2.41
CA LEU A 247 -10.31 21.76 -1.59
C LEU A 247 -10.01 23.26 -1.44
N ASP A 248 -8.78 23.64 -1.14
CA ASP A 248 -8.35 25.03 -1.02
C ASP A 248 -8.57 25.81 -2.33
N TYR A 249 -8.23 25.19 -3.48
CA TYR A 249 -8.47 25.81 -4.79
C TYR A 249 -9.96 26.03 -5.07
N ARG A 250 -10.81 25.08 -4.69
CA ARG A 250 -12.26 25.23 -4.82
C ARG A 250 -12.80 26.39 -3.98
N ASP A 251 -12.29 26.54 -2.74
CA ASP A 251 -12.72 27.59 -1.81
C ASP A 251 -12.25 28.99 -2.24
N GLN A 252 -11.16 29.07 -3.02
CA GLN A 252 -10.70 30.34 -3.64
C GLN A 252 -11.57 30.80 -4.83
N ILE A 253 -12.29 29.88 -5.48
CA ILE A 253 -13.14 30.21 -6.64
C ILE A 253 -14.58 30.54 -6.20
N ARG A 254 -14.98 30.20 -5.00
CA ARG A 254 -16.28 30.55 -4.39
C ARG A 254 -16.26 31.96 -3.81
#